data_515862a041a901bca8aa7fbdff7ff97b
#
_entry.id   515862a041a901bca8aa7fbdff7ff97b
#
_cell.length_a   1.000
_cell.length_b   1.000
_cell.length_c   1.000
_cell.angle_alpha   90.00
_cell.angle_beta   90.00
_cell.angle_gamma   90.00
#
_symmetry.space_group_name_H-M   'P 1'
#
loop_
_entity.id
_entity.type
_entity.pdbx_description
1 polymer ?
#
loop_
_entity_poly.entity_id
_entity_poly.type
_entity_poly.pdbx_seq_one_letter_code
_entity_poly.pdbx_strand_id
1 'polypeptide(L)'
;MSLTIIFQFLKQSAVVLLLLFVVFALMMYFNQENIIYVPEVNGLKYPSNNPFPYQNPGQLNLNYKEVIIITKDKIKLFGWLIIKDEKPNKTLVYFHENAGSKII
;
A
#
# COMPACT_ATOMS: atom_id res chain seq x y z
N MET A 1 44.50 -18.49 23.56
CA MET A 1 43.45 -19.14 22.73
C MET A 1 44.12 -19.56 21.42
N SER A 2 43.97 -20.82 21.00
CA SER A 2 44.64 -21.29 19.79
C SER A 2 43.94 -20.70 18.54
N LEU A 3 44.71 -20.48 17.50
CA LEU A 3 44.21 -19.93 16.20
C LEU A 3 43.06 -20.79 15.62
N THR A 4 43.11 -22.09 15.87
CA THR A 4 42.09 -23.06 15.44
C THR A 4 40.73 -22.81 16.10
N ILE A 5 40.73 -22.48 17.39
CA ILE A 5 39.49 -22.17 18.12
C ILE A 5 38.85 -20.89 17.61
N ILE A 6 39.69 -19.87 17.39
CA ILE A 6 39.21 -18.60 16.81
C ILE A 6 38.60 -18.83 15.43
N PHE A 7 39.27 -19.61 14.58
CA PHE A 7 38.79 -19.90 13.25
C PHE A 7 37.45 -20.68 13.26
N GLN A 8 37.33 -21.67 14.15
CA GLN A 8 36.07 -22.40 14.32
C GLN A 8 34.94 -21.51 14.82
N PHE A 9 35.24 -20.63 15.78
CA PHE A 9 34.25 -19.65 16.28
C PHE A 9 33.76 -18.71 15.16
N LEU A 10 34.68 -18.15 14.38
CA LEU A 10 34.35 -17.29 13.23
C LEU A 10 33.50 -18.02 12.19
N LYS A 11 33.85 -19.25 11.88
CA LYS A 11 33.09 -20.08 10.93
C LYS A 11 31.67 -20.36 11.43
N GLN A 12 31.50 -20.72 12.71
CA GLN A 12 30.17 -20.94 13.29
C GLN A 12 29.34 -19.66 13.33
N SER A 13 29.96 -18.54 13.71
CA SER A 13 29.28 -17.24 13.69
C SER A 13 28.84 -16.83 12.28
N ALA A 14 29.67 -17.06 11.28
CA ALA A 14 29.31 -16.79 9.89
C ALA A 14 28.13 -17.65 9.40
N VAL A 15 28.10 -18.93 9.79
CA VAL A 15 26.96 -19.82 9.45
C VAL A 15 25.69 -19.35 10.13
N VAL A 16 25.75 -19.00 11.41
CA VAL A 16 24.57 -18.46 12.13
C VAL A 16 24.06 -17.18 11.50
N LEU A 17 24.95 -16.24 11.18
CA LEU A 17 24.55 -14.99 10.49
C LEU A 17 23.93 -15.24 9.13
N LEU A 18 24.48 -16.18 8.36
CA LEU A 18 23.90 -16.57 7.06
C LEU A 18 22.48 -17.14 7.22
N LEU A 19 22.28 -18.03 8.21
CA LEU A 19 20.96 -18.60 8.50
C LEU A 19 19.96 -17.52 8.92
N LEU A 20 20.35 -16.59 9.79
CA LEU A 20 19.51 -15.47 10.18
C LEU A 20 19.15 -14.58 8.98
N PHE A 21 20.10 -14.32 8.11
CA PHE A 21 19.85 -13.57 6.88
C PHE A 21 18.85 -14.26 5.96
N VAL A 22 19.01 -15.57 5.75
CA VAL A 22 18.07 -16.36 4.93
C VAL A 22 16.68 -16.37 5.53
N VAL A 23 16.54 -16.57 6.85
CA VAL A 23 15.24 -16.53 7.54
C VAL A 23 14.60 -15.13 7.40
N PHE A 24 15.37 -14.07 7.58
CA PHE A 24 14.90 -12.69 7.40
C PHE A 24 14.42 -12.44 5.95
N ALA A 25 15.21 -12.86 4.97
CA ALA A 25 14.84 -12.71 3.55
C ALA A 25 13.55 -13.47 3.19
N LEU A 26 13.38 -14.69 3.70
CA LEU A 26 12.16 -15.47 3.52
C LEU A 26 10.97 -14.79 4.20
N MET A 27 11.15 -14.29 5.42
CA MET A 27 10.10 -13.58 6.14
C MET A 27 9.67 -12.31 5.37
N MET A 28 10.61 -11.54 4.84
CA MET A 28 10.33 -10.36 4.01
C MET A 28 9.60 -10.76 2.73
N TYR A 29 10.03 -11.84 2.07
CA TYR A 29 9.40 -12.32 0.84
C TYR A 29 7.94 -12.73 1.06
N PHE A 30 7.65 -13.50 2.10
CA PHE A 30 6.28 -13.93 2.39
C PHE A 30 5.38 -12.83 2.94
N ASN A 31 5.93 -11.79 3.53
CA ASN A 31 5.18 -10.65 4.08
C ASN A 31 5.24 -9.39 3.21
N GLN A 32 5.83 -9.46 2.01
CA GLN A 32 6.04 -8.30 1.15
C GLN A 32 4.74 -7.52 0.85
N GLU A 33 3.62 -8.21 0.64
CA GLU A 33 2.34 -7.55 0.36
C GLU A 33 1.89 -6.69 1.55
N ASN A 34 2.01 -7.21 2.77
CA ASN A 34 1.63 -6.48 3.98
C ASN A 34 2.58 -5.32 4.31
N ILE A 35 3.82 -5.39 3.83
CA ILE A 35 4.83 -4.35 4.05
C ILE A 35 4.69 -3.23 3.01
N ILE A 36 4.44 -3.61 1.75
CA ILE A 36 4.33 -2.66 0.64
C ILE A 36 2.94 -2.02 0.60
N TYR A 37 1.89 -2.82 0.77
CA TYR A 37 0.51 -2.36 0.69
C TYR A 37 -0.08 -2.24 2.09
N VAL A 38 -0.26 -1.02 2.54
CA VAL A 38 -0.88 -0.71 3.84
C VAL A 38 -2.30 -0.18 3.58
N PRO A 39 -3.32 -1.06 3.58
CA PRO A 39 -4.68 -0.67 3.22
C PRO A 39 -5.35 0.24 4.24
N GLU A 40 -4.80 0.31 5.45
CA GLU A 40 -5.37 1.08 6.54
C GLU A 40 -4.27 1.89 7.24
N VAL A 41 -4.50 3.19 7.36
CA VAL A 41 -3.67 4.10 8.14
C VAL A 41 -4.58 4.78 9.16
N ASN A 42 -4.30 4.59 10.45
CA ASN A 42 -5.06 5.20 11.55
C ASN A 42 -6.59 4.99 11.46
N GLY A 43 -7.03 3.81 11.04
CA GLY A 43 -8.45 3.50 10.86
C GLY A 43 -9.09 4.03 9.57
N LEU A 44 -8.32 4.68 8.71
CA LEU A 44 -8.80 5.27 7.46
C LEU A 44 -8.78 4.26 6.30
N LYS A 45 -9.49 3.15 6.45
CA LYS A 45 -9.58 2.09 5.43
C LYS A 45 -10.53 2.43 4.28
N TYR A 46 -11.62 3.09 4.58
CA TYR A 46 -12.64 3.48 3.60
C TYR A 46 -12.81 4.99 3.58
N PRO A 47 -13.24 5.59 2.46
CA PRO A 47 -13.49 7.03 2.39
C PRO A 47 -14.44 7.54 3.48
N SER A 48 -15.44 6.72 3.84
CA SER A 48 -16.39 7.04 4.93
C SER A 48 -15.75 7.17 6.31
N ASN A 49 -14.56 6.64 6.52
CA ASN A 49 -13.81 6.79 7.77
C ASN A 49 -13.01 8.10 7.84
N ASN A 50 -12.88 8.81 6.73
CA ASN A 50 -12.17 10.09 6.70
C ASN A 50 -12.94 11.15 7.53
N PRO A 51 -12.25 12.12 8.14
CA PRO A 51 -12.90 13.23 8.81
C PRO A 51 -13.65 14.09 7.78
N PHE A 52 -14.73 14.74 8.25
CA PHE A 52 -15.43 15.73 7.45
C PHE A 52 -14.47 16.90 7.10
N PRO A 53 -14.45 17.45 5.87
CA PRO A 53 -15.31 17.17 4.71
C PRO A 53 -14.67 16.22 3.66
N TYR A 54 -13.86 15.25 4.05
CA TYR A 54 -13.06 14.41 3.14
C TYR A 54 -13.62 13.01 2.91
N GLN A 55 -14.89 12.79 3.20
CA GLN A 55 -15.52 11.48 3.02
C GLN A 55 -15.96 11.23 1.57
N ASN A 56 -16.36 12.29 0.88
CA ASN A 56 -16.73 12.23 -0.54
C ASN A 56 -16.59 13.62 -1.20
N PRO A 57 -16.49 13.70 -2.53
CA PRO A 57 -16.34 14.97 -3.23
C PRO A 57 -17.52 15.95 -3.07
N GLY A 58 -18.72 15.43 -2.78
CA GLY A 58 -19.91 16.27 -2.58
C GLY A 58 -19.80 17.18 -1.34
N GLN A 59 -19.06 16.76 -0.32
CA GLN A 59 -18.79 17.58 0.87
C GLN A 59 -17.89 18.79 0.57
N LEU A 60 -17.17 18.76 -0.53
CA LEU A 60 -16.36 19.88 -1.06
C LEU A 60 -17.11 20.66 -2.16
N ASN A 61 -18.42 20.49 -2.30
CA ASN A 61 -19.25 21.10 -3.34
C ASN A 61 -18.82 20.75 -4.77
N LEU A 62 -18.27 19.55 -4.97
CA LEU A 62 -17.90 19.02 -6.27
C LEU A 62 -18.99 18.11 -6.82
N ASN A 63 -19.37 18.30 -8.09
CA ASN A 63 -20.23 17.38 -8.79
C ASN A 63 -19.45 16.11 -9.13
N TYR A 64 -19.95 14.96 -8.71
CA TYR A 64 -19.28 13.69 -8.95
C TYR A 64 -20.26 12.54 -9.20
N LYS A 65 -19.76 11.49 -9.80
CA LYS A 65 -20.44 10.19 -9.94
C LYS A 65 -19.54 9.11 -9.38
N GLU A 66 -20.14 8.15 -8.68
CA GLU A 66 -19.43 6.94 -8.29
C GLU A 66 -19.27 6.03 -9.50
N VAL A 67 -18.08 5.51 -9.71
CA VAL A 67 -17.73 4.62 -10.81
C VAL A 67 -17.20 3.32 -10.23
N ILE A 68 -17.71 2.21 -10.72
CA ILE A 68 -17.24 0.87 -10.38
C ILE A 68 -16.67 0.26 -11.65
N ILE A 69 -15.39 -0.08 -11.61
CA ILE A 69 -14.68 -0.76 -12.70
C ILE A 69 -14.43 -2.21 -12.27
N ILE A 70 -14.85 -3.15 -13.09
CA ILE A 70 -14.61 -4.58 -12.84
C ILE A 70 -13.44 -4.99 -13.72
N THR A 71 -12.36 -5.45 -13.10
CA THR A 71 -11.15 -5.94 -13.76
C THR A 71 -11.37 -7.34 -14.35
N LYS A 72 -10.44 -7.81 -15.21
CA LYS A 72 -10.52 -9.16 -15.80
C LYS A 72 -10.56 -10.28 -14.75
N ASP A 73 -9.91 -10.10 -13.65
CA ASP A 73 -9.85 -10.99 -12.48
C ASP A 73 -11.03 -10.77 -11.50
N LYS A 74 -12.07 -10.04 -11.95
CA LYS A 74 -13.33 -9.79 -11.23
C LYS A 74 -13.17 -8.96 -9.93
N ILE A 75 -12.09 -8.20 -9.79
CA ILE A 75 -11.94 -7.26 -8.70
C ILE A 75 -12.73 -5.98 -9.02
N LYS A 76 -13.47 -5.48 -8.04
CA LYS A 76 -14.20 -4.22 -8.14
C LYS A 76 -13.32 -3.06 -7.68
N LEU A 77 -13.04 -2.15 -8.58
CA LEU A 77 -12.35 -0.89 -8.28
C LEU A 77 -13.38 0.22 -8.16
N PHE A 78 -13.32 0.97 -7.07
CA PHE A 78 -14.22 2.09 -6.80
C PHE A 78 -13.50 3.40 -7.13
N GLY A 79 -14.18 4.29 -7.81
CA GLY A 79 -13.66 5.59 -8.20
C GLY A 79 -14.71 6.68 -8.12
N TRP A 80 -14.26 7.92 -8.20
CA TRP A 80 -15.12 9.09 -8.40
C TRP A 80 -14.80 9.74 -9.73
N LEU A 81 -15.82 10.00 -10.53
CA LEU A 81 -15.72 10.85 -11.70
C LEU A 81 -16.18 12.25 -11.30
N ILE A 82 -15.26 13.17 -11.16
CA ILE A 82 -15.55 14.57 -10.84
C ILE A 82 -15.75 15.33 -12.14
N ILE A 83 -16.89 16.00 -12.26
CA ILE A 83 -17.30 16.70 -13.46
C ILE A 83 -17.34 18.19 -13.15
N LYS A 84 -16.45 18.96 -13.78
CA LYS A 84 -16.39 20.40 -13.61
C LYS A 84 -17.17 21.13 -14.70
N ASP A 85 -17.03 20.69 -15.94
CA ASP A 85 -17.61 21.33 -17.12
C ASP A 85 -18.43 20.34 -17.96
N GLU A 86 -19.48 20.81 -18.66
CA GLU A 86 -20.29 19.96 -19.53
C GLU A 86 -19.54 19.40 -20.74
N LYS A 87 -18.49 20.10 -21.19
CA LYS A 87 -17.63 19.72 -22.32
C LYS A 87 -16.15 19.78 -21.93
N PRO A 88 -15.68 18.82 -21.13
CA PRO A 88 -14.28 18.81 -20.76
C PRO A 88 -13.40 18.48 -21.97
N ASN A 89 -12.36 19.25 -22.18
CA ASN A 89 -11.37 19.01 -23.24
C ASN A 89 -10.14 18.22 -22.75
N LYS A 90 -10.04 17.98 -21.45
CA LYS A 90 -8.97 17.23 -20.81
C LYS A 90 -9.51 16.39 -19.65
N THR A 91 -8.98 15.20 -19.49
CA THR A 91 -9.28 14.30 -18.37
C THR A 91 -8.00 14.04 -17.59
N LEU A 92 -8.05 14.24 -16.27
CA LEU A 92 -6.99 13.86 -15.34
C LEU A 92 -7.38 12.56 -14.64
N VAL A 93 -6.54 11.56 -14.72
CA VAL A 93 -6.70 10.32 -13.97
C VAL A 93 -5.75 10.35 -12.78
N TYR A 94 -6.29 10.25 -11.59
CA TYR A 94 -5.52 10.25 -10.35
C TYR A 94 -5.64 8.89 -9.64
N PHE A 95 -4.52 8.31 -9.27
CA PHE A 95 -4.45 7.13 -8.42
C PHE A 95 -3.95 7.56 -7.04
N HIS A 96 -4.66 7.15 -6.00
CA HIS A 96 -4.22 7.44 -4.63
C HIS A 96 -2.94 6.67 -4.27
N GLU A 97 -2.29 7.10 -3.21
CA GLU A 97 -1.07 6.50 -2.70
C GLU A 97 -1.28 5.06 -2.19
N ASN A 98 -0.17 4.42 -1.88
CA ASN A 98 -0.07 3.03 -1.48
C ASN A 98 -0.68 2.71 -0.11
N ALA A 99 -0.92 3.71 0.72
CA ALA A 99 -1.40 3.56 2.08
C ALA A 99 -2.73 4.30 2.31
N GLY A 100 -3.63 3.65 3.05
CA GLY A 100 -4.92 4.23 3.41
C GLY A 100 -5.95 4.23 2.28
N SER A 101 -6.99 5.05 2.43
CA SER A 101 -8.03 5.25 1.44
C SER A 101 -7.86 6.57 0.68
N LYS A 102 -8.76 6.85 -0.26
CA LYS A 102 -8.77 8.12 -0.99
C LYS A 102 -8.97 9.28 -0.02
N ILE A 103 -7.88 9.90 0.37
CA ILE A 103 -7.87 11.20 1.05
C ILE A 103 -7.46 12.21 -0.01
N ILE A 104 -8.29 13.18 -0.23
CA ILE A 104 -8.01 14.27 -1.18
C ILE A 104 -7.14 15.32 -0.50
#